data_caa2ebd972b1ed2c0a7d17fe61aa3ec9
#
_entry.id   caa2ebd972b1ed2c0a7d17fe61aa3ec9
#
_cell.length_a   1.000
_cell.length_b   1.000
_cell.length_c   1.000
_cell.angle_alpha   90.00
_cell.angle_beta   90.00
_cell.angle_gamma   90.00
#
_symmetry.space_group_name_H-M   'P 1'
#
loop_
_entity.id
_entity.type
_entity.pdbx_description
1 polymer ?
#
loop_
_entity_poly.entity_id
_entity_poly.type
_entity_poly.pdbx_seq_one_letter_code
_entity_poly.pdbx_strand_id
1 'polypeptide(L)'
;VLKKGIEHAHVAVLRKRLEVSSDDGNESLYDELLHEAVRSFQTERGIAPDGIVGASTRRALNQQSQAQEKLATQRLILLNMERWRWLPHDLSSLYVHVNVPEFIARVIKNGTVIQASRVVVGKPDTQTPIFSDEMQEVVFGPYWNVPTSIKVEEIRPYLGEETPWFFGGGGWNTSVFRRHGLRIRYGGQEVDPGTIDWNHVDIRNLEIFQPPGPDNVLGRVKFVFPNKHDVYMHDTTQKELFAKAIRAESHGCVRVQNPDELAAILLEYDQGWSAARVESAIQNGYDQ
;
A
#
# COMPACT_ATOMS: atom_id res chain seq x y z
N VAL A 1 37.43 -8.72 21.61
CA VAL A 1 37.15 -8.73 23.04
C VAL A 1 36.94 -7.29 23.46
N LEU A 2 35.75 -6.99 24.05
CA LEU A 2 35.46 -5.66 24.59
C LEU A 2 35.66 -5.70 26.11
N LYS A 3 36.30 -4.65 26.65
CA LYS A 3 36.58 -4.47 28.09
C LYS A 3 36.62 -3.00 28.41
N LYS A 4 36.55 -2.66 29.69
CA LYS A 4 36.66 -1.28 30.18
C LYS A 4 37.86 -0.53 29.59
N GLY A 5 37.64 0.70 29.18
CA GLY A 5 38.63 1.62 28.57
C GLY A 5 38.77 1.45 27.03
N ILE A 6 38.08 0.52 26.38
CA ILE A 6 38.10 0.40 24.91
C ILE A 6 37.05 1.32 24.31
N GLU A 7 37.43 2.05 23.26
CA GLU A 7 36.52 2.77 22.40
C GLU A 7 36.34 2.02 21.06
N HIS A 8 35.09 1.62 20.74
CA HIS A 8 34.81 0.84 19.54
C HIS A 8 33.32 0.90 19.20
N ALA A 9 32.98 0.90 17.92
CA ALA A 9 31.59 0.96 17.44
C ALA A 9 30.69 -0.15 18.00
N HIS A 10 31.22 -1.34 18.29
CA HIS A 10 30.46 -2.43 18.90
C HIS A 10 30.12 -2.16 20.37
N VAL A 11 30.71 -1.17 21.04
CA VAL A 11 30.35 -0.80 22.40
C VAL A 11 28.95 -0.18 22.43
N ALA A 12 28.62 0.69 21.46
CA ALA A 12 27.30 1.27 21.35
C ALA A 12 26.22 0.17 21.11
N VAL A 13 26.53 -0.87 20.35
CA VAL A 13 25.65 -2.03 20.15
C VAL A 13 25.46 -2.80 21.48
N LEU A 14 26.53 -2.97 22.25
CA LEU A 14 26.50 -3.65 23.55
C LEU A 14 25.67 -2.86 24.57
N ARG A 15 25.83 -1.53 24.63
CA ARG A 15 25.03 -0.64 25.47
C ARG A 15 23.55 -0.78 25.19
N LYS A 16 23.16 -0.65 23.93
CA LYS A 16 21.76 -0.83 23.49
C LYS A 16 21.21 -2.18 23.91
N ARG A 17 22.02 -3.22 23.88
CA ARG A 17 21.61 -4.58 24.22
C ARG A 17 21.45 -4.83 25.72
N LEU A 18 22.22 -4.13 26.55
CA LEU A 18 22.15 -4.16 28.02
C LEU A 18 21.32 -3.01 28.59
N GLU A 19 20.72 -2.17 27.72
CA GLU A 19 19.88 -1.01 28.09
C GLU A 19 20.61 -0.01 28.99
N VAL A 20 21.90 0.26 28.72
CA VAL A 20 22.77 1.14 29.50
C VAL A 20 23.17 2.35 28.66
N SER A 21 22.87 3.56 29.13
CA SER A 21 23.35 4.81 28.52
C SER A 21 24.75 5.17 29.00
N SER A 22 25.48 6.01 28.22
CA SER A 22 26.75 6.57 28.67
C SER A 22 26.56 7.76 29.60
N ASP A 23 27.45 7.96 30.56
CA ASP A 23 27.41 9.12 31.47
C ASP A 23 27.83 10.42 30.79
N ASP A 24 28.78 10.35 29.86
CA ASP A 24 29.41 11.47 29.18
C ASP A 24 28.92 11.70 27.74
N GLY A 25 27.94 10.91 27.30
CA GLY A 25 27.42 10.94 25.93
C GLY A 25 28.28 10.21 24.90
N ASN A 26 29.41 9.60 25.27
CA ASN A 26 30.26 8.80 24.38
C ASN A 26 29.77 7.35 24.38
N GLU A 27 28.81 7.03 23.52
CA GLU A 27 28.23 5.69 23.38
C GLU A 27 29.24 4.61 22.93
N SER A 28 30.39 5.02 22.37
CA SER A 28 31.43 4.12 21.87
C SER A 28 32.49 3.77 22.91
N LEU A 29 32.52 4.45 24.05
CA LEU A 29 33.45 4.18 25.14
C LEU A 29 32.90 3.09 26.07
N TYR A 30 33.73 2.08 26.37
CA TYR A 30 33.41 1.06 27.39
C TYR A 30 33.78 1.63 28.79
N ASP A 31 32.88 2.36 29.41
CA ASP A 31 33.02 3.00 30.71
C ASP A 31 32.70 2.08 31.89
N GLU A 32 32.70 2.65 33.10
CA GLU A 32 32.39 1.92 34.33
C GLU A 32 30.96 1.38 34.36
N LEU A 33 29.97 2.20 33.95
CA LEU A 33 28.56 1.78 33.99
C LEU A 33 28.35 0.54 33.11
N LEU A 34 28.89 0.53 31.92
CA LEU A 34 28.82 -0.62 31.02
C LEU A 34 29.57 -1.83 31.57
N HIS A 35 30.71 -1.60 32.25
CA HIS A 35 31.47 -2.67 32.90
C HIS A 35 30.63 -3.38 33.97
N GLU A 36 29.98 -2.62 34.87
CA GLU A 36 29.12 -3.17 35.90
C GLU A 36 27.87 -3.86 35.32
N ALA A 37 27.28 -3.32 34.26
CA ALA A 37 26.16 -3.96 33.58
C ALA A 37 26.57 -5.30 32.95
N VAL A 38 27.74 -5.40 32.37
CA VAL A 38 28.27 -6.65 31.84
C VAL A 38 28.54 -7.65 32.96
N ARG A 39 29.07 -7.24 34.08
CA ARG A 39 29.28 -8.11 35.26
C ARG A 39 27.95 -8.64 35.83
N SER A 40 26.94 -7.78 35.95
CA SER A 40 25.60 -8.20 36.36
C SER A 40 25.01 -9.24 35.39
N PHE A 41 25.07 -8.97 34.10
CA PHE A 41 24.63 -9.94 33.08
C PHE A 41 25.39 -11.28 33.15
N GLN A 42 26.71 -11.23 33.37
CA GLN A 42 27.52 -12.44 33.52
C GLN A 42 27.09 -13.25 34.78
N THR A 43 26.85 -12.59 35.89
CA THR A 43 26.37 -13.21 37.11
C THR A 43 25.03 -13.91 36.90
N GLU A 44 24.04 -13.22 36.31
CA GLU A 44 22.73 -13.76 35.99
C GLU A 44 22.79 -15.01 35.09
N ARG A 45 23.82 -15.08 34.24
CA ARG A 45 24.03 -16.18 33.29
C ARG A 45 24.98 -17.27 33.78
N GLY A 46 25.44 -17.19 35.05
CA GLY A 46 26.39 -18.14 35.61
C GLY A 46 27.78 -18.11 34.91
N ILE A 47 28.14 -16.96 34.30
CA ILE A 47 29.45 -16.72 33.70
C ILE A 47 30.32 -15.97 34.73
N ALA A 48 31.63 -16.23 34.76
CA ALA A 48 32.53 -15.47 35.59
C ALA A 48 32.38 -13.96 35.40
N PRO A 49 32.05 -13.17 36.45
CA PRO A 49 31.72 -11.76 36.34
C PRO A 49 32.97 -10.87 36.26
N ASP A 50 33.74 -11.04 35.21
CA ASP A 50 35.00 -10.31 34.98
C ASP A 50 34.80 -8.98 34.24
N GLY A 51 33.59 -8.67 33.77
CA GLY A 51 33.27 -7.47 33.00
C GLY A 51 33.91 -7.48 31.62
N ILE A 52 34.35 -8.61 31.11
CA ILE A 52 34.98 -8.74 29.79
C ILE A 52 34.02 -9.44 28.84
N VAL A 53 33.73 -8.83 27.68
CA VAL A 53 32.90 -9.45 26.65
C VAL A 53 33.75 -10.38 25.79
N GLY A 54 34.04 -11.55 26.37
CA GLY A 54 34.73 -12.66 25.73
C GLY A 54 33.82 -13.57 24.92
N ALA A 55 34.30 -14.75 24.53
CA ALA A 55 33.53 -15.72 23.74
C ALA A 55 32.28 -16.24 24.49
N SER A 56 32.38 -16.52 25.81
CA SER A 56 31.27 -16.99 26.63
C SER A 56 30.17 -15.93 26.78
N THR A 57 30.55 -14.70 27.09
CA THR A 57 29.62 -13.55 27.24
C THR A 57 28.91 -13.26 25.92
N ARG A 58 29.63 -13.24 24.79
CA ARG A 58 29.01 -13.06 23.46
C ARG A 58 28.03 -14.16 23.10
N ARG A 59 28.36 -15.42 23.45
CA ARG A 59 27.45 -16.54 23.21
C ARG A 59 26.15 -16.37 24.01
N ALA A 60 26.24 -16.01 25.27
CA ALA A 60 25.08 -15.79 26.13
C ALA A 60 24.22 -14.61 25.66
N LEU A 61 24.84 -13.48 25.26
CA LEU A 61 24.15 -12.36 24.65
C LEU A 61 23.39 -12.80 23.37
N ASN A 62 24.02 -13.55 22.49
CA ASN A 62 23.39 -14.03 21.27
C ASN A 62 22.25 -15.02 21.50
N GLN A 63 22.35 -15.88 22.49
CA GLN A 63 21.27 -16.81 22.87
C GLN A 63 20.01 -16.08 23.35
N GLN A 64 20.17 -15.00 24.10
CA GLN A 64 19.05 -14.16 24.53
C GLN A 64 18.35 -13.51 23.32
N SER A 65 19.13 -12.99 22.37
CA SER A 65 18.59 -12.42 21.12
C SER A 65 17.82 -13.47 20.31
N GLN A 66 18.39 -14.65 20.14
CA GLN A 66 17.74 -15.75 19.41
C GLN A 66 16.44 -16.22 20.08
N ALA A 67 16.39 -16.28 21.41
CA ALA A 67 15.17 -16.63 22.11
C ALA A 67 14.06 -15.58 21.95
N GLN A 68 14.41 -14.29 21.98
CA GLN A 68 13.47 -13.20 21.73
C GLN A 68 12.97 -13.21 20.27
N GLU A 69 13.86 -13.41 19.30
CA GLU A 69 13.49 -13.54 17.88
C GLU A 69 12.57 -14.75 17.64
N LYS A 70 12.87 -15.89 18.29
CA LYS A 70 12.02 -17.09 18.20
C LYS A 70 10.63 -16.82 18.78
N LEU A 71 10.53 -16.15 19.92
CA LEU A 71 9.25 -15.80 20.55
C LEU A 71 8.47 -14.82 19.68
N ALA A 72 9.14 -13.81 19.12
CA ALA A 72 8.52 -12.86 18.20
C ALA A 72 8.00 -13.57 16.95
N THR A 73 8.78 -14.48 16.37
CA THR A 73 8.37 -15.28 15.21
C THR A 73 7.18 -16.19 15.54
N GLN A 74 7.15 -16.83 16.70
CA GLN A 74 6.02 -17.66 17.14
C GLN A 74 4.74 -16.80 17.27
N ARG A 75 4.82 -15.60 17.84
CA ARG A 75 3.68 -14.67 17.93
C ARG A 75 3.16 -14.27 16.54
N LEU A 76 4.07 -13.97 15.61
CA LEU A 76 3.68 -13.64 14.23
C LEU A 76 3.00 -14.82 13.53
N ILE A 77 3.48 -16.04 13.72
CA ILE A 77 2.84 -17.26 13.18
C ILE A 77 1.44 -17.40 13.74
N LEU A 78 1.26 -17.30 15.06
CA LEU A 78 -0.06 -17.39 15.71
C LEU A 78 -1.04 -16.32 15.22
N LEU A 79 -0.57 -15.07 15.07
CA LEU A 79 -1.38 -13.98 14.53
C LEU A 79 -1.80 -14.24 13.08
N ASN A 80 -0.91 -14.78 12.25
CA ASN A 80 -1.25 -15.10 10.87
C ASN A 80 -2.18 -16.31 10.78
N MET A 81 -1.99 -17.33 11.63
CA MET A 81 -2.94 -18.45 11.72
C MET A 81 -4.34 -17.98 12.08
N GLU A 82 -4.46 -17.04 13.03
CA GLU A 82 -5.75 -16.46 13.39
C GLU A 82 -6.36 -15.68 12.22
N ARG A 83 -5.59 -14.88 11.48
CA ARG A 83 -6.06 -14.16 10.28
C ARG A 83 -6.52 -15.10 9.18
N TRP A 84 -5.87 -16.24 9.00
CA TRP A 84 -6.31 -17.28 8.07
C TRP A 84 -7.68 -17.86 8.43
N ARG A 85 -8.04 -17.90 9.70
CA ARG A 85 -9.36 -18.36 10.17
C ARG A 85 -10.50 -17.40 9.83
N TRP A 86 -10.18 -16.14 9.51
CA TRP A 86 -11.19 -15.14 9.09
C TRP A 86 -11.56 -15.25 7.62
N LEU A 87 -10.77 -15.98 6.83
CA LEU A 87 -11.11 -16.25 5.44
C LEU A 87 -12.27 -17.24 5.36
N PRO A 88 -13.12 -17.15 4.29
CA PRO A 88 -14.13 -18.15 4.02
C PRO A 88 -13.53 -19.54 3.95
N HIS A 89 -14.18 -20.53 4.57
CA HIS A 89 -13.71 -21.93 4.53
C HIS A 89 -13.85 -22.54 3.14
N ASP A 90 -14.92 -22.16 2.42
CA ASP A 90 -15.18 -22.58 1.06
C ASP A 90 -14.86 -21.44 0.10
N LEU A 91 -13.67 -21.48 -0.48
CA LEU A 91 -13.31 -20.66 -1.61
C LEU A 91 -13.73 -21.38 -2.89
N SER A 92 -14.22 -20.63 -3.88
CA SER A 92 -14.54 -21.19 -5.19
C SER A 92 -13.33 -21.89 -5.82
N SER A 93 -13.58 -22.75 -6.83
CA SER A 93 -12.50 -23.42 -7.56
C SER A 93 -11.55 -22.46 -8.27
N LEU A 94 -11.98 -21.21 -8.52
CA LEU A 94 -11.15 -20.10 -8.98
C LEU A 94 -11.37 -18.91 -8.05
N TYR A 95 -10.27 -18.33 -7.53
CA TYR A 95 -10.33 -17.09 -6.76
C TYR A 95 -9.05 -16.27 -6.92
N VAL A 96 -9.15 -14.98 -6.65
CA VAL A 96 -8.02 -14.04 -6.63
C VAL A 96 -7.68 -13.72 -5.17
N HIS A 97 -6.48 -14.05 -4.76
CA HIS A 97 -5.96 -13.75 -3.42
C HIS A 97 -4.96 -12.59 -3.49
N VAL A 98 -5.32 -11.44 -2.91
CA VAL A 98 -4.45 -10.28 -2.78
C VAL A 98 -3.75 -10.32 -1.42
N ASN A 99 -2.46 -10.60 -1.41
CA ASN A 99 -1.63 -10.50 -0.21
C ASN A 99 -1.09 -9.07 -0.12
N VAL A 100 -1.80 -8.22 0.64
CA VAL A 100 -1.50 -6.78 0.76
C VAL A 100 -0.06 -6.52 1.26
N PRO A 101 0.43 -7.16 2.34
CA PRO A 101 1.81 -6.98 2.81
C PRO A 101 2.89 -7.42 1.81
N GLU A 102 2.59 -8.39 0.95
CA GLU A 102 3.52 -8.89 -0.06
C GLU A 102 3.46 -8.08 -1.36
N PHE A 103 2.40 -7.28 -1.54
CA PHE A 103 2.10 -6.55 -2.78
C PHE A 103 1.96 -7.47 -4.00
N ILE A 104 1.32 -8.63 -3.81
CA ILE A 104 1.09 -9.63 -4.85
C ILE A 104 -0.38 -10.05 -4.86
N ALA A 105 -0.97 -10.11 -6.04
CA ALA A 105 -2.23 -10.81 -6.31
C ALA A 105 -1.92 -12.15 -6.97
N ARG A 106 -2.57 -13.23 -6.52
CA ARG A 106 -2.47 -14.57 -7.11
C ARG A 106 -3.84 -15.03 -7.57
N VAL A 107 -3.91 -15.57 -8.75
CA VAL A 107 -5.07 -16.31 -9.22
C VAL A 107 -4.83 -17.79 -8.89
N ILE A 108 -5.73 -18.36 -8.11
CA ILE A 108 -5.65 -19.75 -7.66
C ILE A 108 -6.81 -20.54 -8.28
N LYS A 109 -6.49 -21.62 -8.99
CA LYS A 109 -7.46 -22.56 -9.58
C LYS A 109 -7.24 -23.93 -9.01
N ASN A 110 -8.27 -24.49 -8.38
CA ASN A 110 -8.22 -25.82 -7.73
C ASN A 110 -6.99 -25.98 -6.79
N GLY A 111 -6.73 -24.96 -5.98
CA GLY A 111 -5.61 -24.94 -5.03
C GLY A 111 -4.23 -24.68 -5.63
N THR A 112 -4.13 -24.50 -6.96
CA THR A 112 -2.86 -24.23 -7.64
C THR A 112 -2.81 -22.75 -8.11
N VAL A 113 -1.69 -22.09 -7.83
CA VAL A 113 -1.45 -20.73 -8.35
C VAL A 113 -1.19 -20.81 -9.85
N ILE A 114 -2.06 -20.24 -10.66
CA ILE A 114 -1.94 -20.21 -12.13
C ILE A 114 -1.42 -18.88 -12.66
N GLN A 115 -1.55 -17.79 -11.88
CA GLN A 115 -1.01 -16.48 -12.22
C GLN A 115 -0.61 -15.74 -10.94
N ALA A 116 0.44 -14.92 -11.01
CA ALA A 116 0.81 -13.98 -9.96
C ALA A 116 1.19 -12.64 -10.57
N SER A 117 0.60 -11.55 -10.06
CA SER A 117 0.85 -10.19 -10.51
C SER A 117 1.26 -9.29 -9.34
N ARG A 118 2.18 -8.37 -9.58
CA ARG A 118 2.45 -7.29 -8.63
C ARG A 118 1.22 -6.39 -8.53
N VAL A 119 0.97 -5.90 -7.32
CA VAL A 119 -0.09 -4.92 -7.08
C VAL A 119 0.43 -3.68 -6.36
N VAL A 120 -0.26 -2.57 -6.57
CA VAL A 120 -0.14 -1.35 -5.77
C VAL A 120 -1.38 -1.26 -4.90
N VAL A 121 -1.20 -1.09 -3.61
CA VAL A 121 -2.26 -1.06 -2.59
C VAL A 121 -2.31 0.29 -1.88
N GLY A 122 -3.27 0.46 -0.98
CA GLY A 122 -3.46 1.69 -0.22
C GLY A 122 -2.25 2.08 0.63
N LYS A 123 -2.05 3.41 0.76
CA LYS A 123 -1.08 4.01 1.68
C LYS A 123 -1.43 3.67 3.14
N PRO A 124 -0.50 3.85 4.11
CA PRO A 124 -0.80 3.65 5.52
C PRO A 124 -2.01 4.42 6.04
N ASP A 125 -2.27 5.61 5.49
CA ASP A 125 -3.39 6.47 5.89
C ASP A 125 -4.70 6.12 5.17
N THR A 126 -4.62 5.42 4.03
CA THR A 126 -5.75 5.00 3.19
C THR A 126 -5.63 3.53 2.84
N GLN A 127 -5.56 2.68 3.86
CA GLN A 127 -5.24 1.26 3.71
C GLN A 127 -6.28 0.51 2.88
N THR A 128 -5.81 -0.45 2.07
CA THR A 128 -6.69 -1.44 1.47
C THR A 128 -7.29 -2.31 2.58
N PRO A 129 -8.62 -2.35 2.74
CA PRO A 129 -9.27 -3.15 3.77
C PRO A 129 -9.10 -4.65 3.51
N ILE A 130 -9.22 -5.44 4.59
CA ILE A 130 -9.18 -6.91 4.52
C ILE A 130 -10.62 -7.41 4.50
N PHE A 131 -11.03 -8.03 3.40
CA PHE A 131 -12.35 -8.63 3.22
C PHE A 131 -12.30 -9.67 2.11
N SER A 132 -13.39 -10.42 1.94
CA SER A 132 -13.64 -11.29 0.80
C SER A 132 -14.95 -10.90 0.16
N ASP A 133 -15.00 -10.90 -1.16
CA ASP A 133 -16.21 -10.59 -1.91
C ASP A 133 -16.20 -11.31 -3.26
N GLU A 134 -17.32 -11.34 -3.94
CA GLU A 134 -17.49 -11.96 -5.24
C GLU A 134 -17.31 -10.92 -6.36
N MET A 135 -16.43 -11.21 -7.31
CA MET A 135 -16.22 -10.36 -8.47
C MET A 135 -17.41 -10.54 -9.43
N GLN A 136 -18.09 -9.45 -9.75
CA GLN A 136 -19.32 -9.46 -10.55
C GLN A 136 -19.13 -8.95 -11.95
N GLU A 137 -18.19 -7.99 -12.15
CA GLU A 137 -18.03 -7.34 -13.45
C GLU A 137 -16.56 -7.15 -13.81
N VAL A 138 -16.25 -7.31 -15.10
CA VAL A 138 -15.01 -6.85 -15.74
C VAL A 138 -15.39 -5.76 -16.73
N VAL A 139 -14.99 -4.53 -16.46
CA VAL A 139 -15.33 -3.34 -17.25
C VAL A 139 -14.14 -2.96 -18.09
N PHE A 140 -14.32 -2.92 -19.41
CA PHE A 140 -13.34 -2.44 -20.38
C PHE A 140 -13.61 -0.96 -20.70
N GLY A 141 -12.56 -0.13 -20.75
CA GLY A 141 -12.70 1.31 -20.90
C GLY A 141 -13.55 1.95 -19.79
N PRO A 142 -13.14 1.83 -18.50
CA PRO A 142 -13.95 2.29 -17.40
C PRO A 142 -14.02 3.83 -17.34
N TYR A 143 -15.17 4.37 -16.95
CA TYR A 143 -15.26 5.71 -16.38
C TYR A 143 -14.66 5.70 -14.98
N TRP A 144 -13.87 6.70 -14.66
CA TRP A 144 -13.45 6.93 -13.28
C TRP A 144 -14.29 8.03 -12.66
N ASN A 145 -15.24 7.65 -11.81
CA ASN A 145 -15.94 8.60 -10.95
C ASN A 145 -15.06 8.97 -9.78
N VAL A 146 -14.73 10.25 -9.65
CA VAL A 146 -13.79 10.73 -8.63
C VAL A 146 -14.42 10.59 -7.24
N PRO A 147 -13.79 9.84 -6.31
CA PRO A 147 -14.26 9.69 -4.95
C PRO A 147 -14.37 11.04 -4.22
N THR A 148 -15.30 11.13 -3.27
CA THR A 148 -15.53 12.39 -2.51
C THR A 148 -14.27 12.84 -1.76
N SER A 149 -13.50 11.94 -1.19
CA SER A 149 -12.23 12.27 -0.54
C SER A 149 -11.26 12.97 -1.49
N ILE A 150 -11.06 12.43 -2.69
CA ILE A 150 -10.17 13.03 -3.71
C ILE A 150 -10.70 14.38 -4.18
N LYS A 151 -12.04 14.52 -4.35
CA LYS A 151 -12.62 15.81 -4.69
C LYS A 151 -12.27 16.89 -3.66
N VAL A 152 -12.40 16.54 -2.38
CA VAL A 152 -12.21 17.50 -1.27
C VAL A 152 -10.73 17.74 -0.99
N GLU A 153 -9.91 16.69 -0.97
CA GLU A 153 -8.52 16.76 -0.53
C GLU A 153 -7.55 17.12 -1.65
N GLU A 154 -7.84 16.68 -2.89
CA GLU A 154 -6.88 16.83 -4.00
C GLU A 154 -7.35 17.75 -5.13
N ILE A 155 -8.66 17.99 -5.30
CA ILE A 155 -9.17 18.90 -6.35
C ILE A 155 -9.52 20.25 -5.75
N ARG A 156 -10.33 20.29 -4.70
CA ARG A 156 -10.84 21.54 -4.11
C ARG A 156 -9.75 22.56 -3.75
N PRO A 157 -8.57 22.18 -3.22
CA PRO A 157 -7.52 23.15 -2.88
C PRO A 157 -6.94 23.91 -4.08
N TYR A 158 -7.08 23.37 -5.29
CA TYR A 158 -6.59 24.02 -6.52
C TYR A 158 -7.63 24.93 -7.20
N LEU A 159 -8.88 24.92 -6.70
CA LEU A 159 -9.97 25.72 -7.24
C LEU A 159 -10.04 27.05 -6.49
N GLY A 160 -9.36 28.07 -7.02
CA GLY A 160 -9.32 29.42 -6.46
C GLY A 160 -9.61 30.45 -7.52
N GLU A 161 -9.81 31.70 -7.11
CA GLU A 161 -9.90 32.82 -8.04
C GLU A 161 -8.53 33.08 -8.68
N GLU A 162 -8.45 33.10 -10.02
CA GLU A 162 -7.20 33.40 -10.74
C GLU A 162 -6.75 34.84 -10.59
N THR A 163 -7.73 35.78 -10.52
CA THR A 163 -7.47 37.21 -10.32
C THR A 163 -8.65 37.86 -9.61
N PRO A 164 -8.42 38.79 -8.66
CA PRO A 164 -9.47 39.56 -8.03
C PRO A 164 -10.27 40.34 -9.09
N TRP A 165 -11.60 40.33 -8.98
CA TRP A 165 -12.53 40.96 -9.93
C TRP A 165 -12.20 42.42 -10.24
N PHE A 166 -11.61 43.18 -9.31
CA PHE A 166 -11.26 44.60 -9.49
C PHE A 166 -10.01 44.82 -10.37
N PHE A 167 -9.30 43.77 -10.77
CA PHE A 167 -8.23 43.83 -11.79
C PHE A 167 -8.70 43.39 -13.19
N GLY A 168 -10.02 43.24 -13.41
CA GLY A 168 -10.59 42.90 -14.72
C GLY A 168 -10.49 41.41 -15.07
N GLY A 169 -10.17 40.56 -14.10
CA GLY A 169 -10.20 39.10 -14.21
C GLY A 169 -11.29 38.54 -13.30
N GLY A 170 -12.19 37.77 -13.83
CA GLY A 170 -13.24 37.07 -13.12
C GLY A 170 -13.26 35.63 -13.57
N GLY A 171 -12.22 34.87 -13.25
CA GLY A 171 -12.12 33.49 -13.65
C GLY A 171 -11.66 32.61 -12.49
N TRP A 172 -12.05 31.33 -12.55
CA TRP A 172 -11.64 30.31 -11.61
C TRP A 172 -10.43 29.54 -12.15
N ASN A 173 -9.45 29.25 -11.30
CA ASN A 173 -8.40 28.34 -11.67
C ASN A 173 -8.97 26.91 -11.76
N THR A 174 -9.30 26.51 -12.96
CA THR A 174 -9.83 25.18 -13.29
C THR A 174 -8.82 24.31 -14.02
N SER A 175 -7.55 24.70 -13.99
CA SER A 175 -6.46 24.01 -14.72
C SER A 175 -6.32 22.54 -14.33
N VAL A 176 -6.69 22.17 -13.11
CA VAL A 176 -6.70 20.77 -12.61
C VAL A 176 -7.59 19.87 -13.47
N PHE A 177 -8.76 20.35 -13.91
CA PHE A 177 -9.66 19.57 -14.77
C PHE A 177 -9.02 19.24 -16.11
N ARG A 178 -8.46 20.24 -16.77
CA ARG A 178 -7.77 20.05 -18.06
C ARG A 178 -6.53 19.19 -17.92
N ARG A 179 -5.72 19.41 -16.87
CA ARG A 179 -4.47 18.67 -16.62
C ARG A 179 -4.70 17.19 -16.45
N HIS A 180 -5.80 16.82 -15.81
CA HIS A 180 -6.14 15.44 -15.50
C HIS A 180 -7.28 14.87 -16.36
N GLY A 181 -7.71 15.59 -17.43
CA GLY A 181 -8.80 15.13 -18.29
C GLY A 181 -10.14 14.94 -17.56
N LEU A 182 -10.33 15.67 -16.46
CA LEU A 182 -11.54 15.58 -15.65
C LEU A 182 -12.69 16.38 -16.28
N ARG A 183 -13.89 15.85 -16.17
CA ARG A 183 -15.13 16.49 -16.58
C ARG A 183 -16.11 16.56 -15.41
N ILE A 184 -17.06 17.48 -15.51
CA ILE A 184 -18.11 17.65 -14.49
C ILE A 184 -19.45 17.39 -15.13
N ARG A 185 -20.32 16.65 -14.42
CA ARG A 185 -21.72 16.49 -14.77
C ARG A 185 -22.60 17.02 -13.63
N TYR A 186 -23.60 17.81 -13.98
CA TYR A 186 -24.60 18.31 -13.08
C TYR A 186 -25.98 18.18 -13.72
N GLY A 187 -26.94 17.57 -13.02
CA GLY A 187 -28.26 17.30 -13.59
C GLY A 187 -28.24 16.46 -14.86
N GLY A 188 -27.26 15.57 -15.03
CA GLY A 188 -27.11 14.71 -16.20
C GLY A 188 -26.44 15.37 -17.42
N GLN A 189 -26.05 16.66 -17.33
CA GLN A 189 -25.39 17.38 -18.43
C GLN A 189 -23.95 17.75 -18.04
N GLU A 190 -23.04 17.69 -19.01
CA GLU A 190 -21.68 18.18 -18.81
C GLU A 190 -21.66 19.70 -18.67
N VAL A 191 -20.91 20.19 -17.69
CA VAL A 191 -20.80 21.60 -17.33
C VAL A 191 -19.34 22.03 -17.41
N ASP A 192 -19.11 23.21 -17.98
CA ASP A 192 -17.76 23.81 -18.01
C ASP A 192 -17.35 24.21 -16.57
N PRO A 193 -16.22 23.70 -16.05
CA PRO A 193 -15.70 24.07 -14.74
C PRO A 193 -15.53 25.58 -14.54
N GLY A 194 -15.26 26.33 -15.61
CA GLY A 194 -15.07 27.77 -15.57
C GLY A 194 -16.36 28.55 -15.28
N THR A 195 -17.53 27.95 -15.47
CA THR A 195 -18.84 28.58 -15.22
C THR A 195 -19.39 28.37 -13.80
N ILE A 196 -18.69 27.54 -13.00
CA ILE A 196 -19.12 27.20 -11.63
C ILE A 196 -18.54 28.17 -10.64
N ASP A 197 -19.39 28.70 -9.77
CA ASP A 197 -18.97 29.51 -8.61
C ASP A 197 -18.44 28.59 -7.49
N TRP A 198 -17.13 28.39 -7.48
CA TRP A 198 -16.48 27.50 -6.53
C TRP A 198 -16.47 27.99 -5.09
N ASN A 199 -16.86 29.27 -4.82
CA ASN A 199 -17.02 29.74 -3.46
C ASN A 199 -18.34 29.29 -2.83
N HIS A 200 -19.37 29.05 -3.64
CA HIS A 200 -20.72 28.73 -3.17
C HIS A 200 -21.15 27.28 -3.46
N VAL A 201 -20.41 26.56 -4.31
CA VAL A 201 -20.74 25.16 -4.65
C VAL A 201 -19.97 24.21 -3.78
N ASP A 202 -20.69 23.26 -3.17
CA ASP A 202 -20.06 22.12 -2.51
C ASP A 202 -19.63 21.08 -3.56
N ILE A 203 -18.32 20.90 -3.72
CA ILE A 203 -17.73 19.97 -4.68
C ILE A 203 -18.20 18.52 -4.49
N ARG A 204 -18.65 18.16 -3.28
CA ARG A 204 -19.19 16.83 -2.96
C ARG A 204 -20.44 16.51 -3.76
N ASN A 205 -21.24 17.53 -4.10
CA ASN A 205 -22.49 17.38 -4.83
C ASN A 205 -22.32 17.36 -6.35
N LEU A 206 -21.11 17.57 -6.85
CA LEU A 206 -20.81 17.51 -8.27
C LEU A 206 -20.36 16.08 -8.66
N GLU A 207 -20.84 15.60 -9.78
CA GLU A 207 -20.30 14.39 -10.40
C GLU A 207 -19.06 14.77 -11.21
N ILE A 208 -17.88 14.51 -10.63
CA ILE A 208 -16.60 14.70 -11.31
C ILE A 208 -16.12 13.33 -11.78
N PHE A 209 -15.76 13.24 -13.06
CA PHE A 209 -15.37 11.98 -13.66
C PHE A 209 -14.29 12.16 -14.71
N GLN A 210 -13.63 11.04 -15.03
CA GLN A 210 -12.71 10.93 -16.15
C GLN A 210 -13.29 9.91 -17.14
N PRO A 211 -13.47 10.26 -18.43
CA PRO A 211 -13.97 9.30 -19.42
C PRO A 211 -12.94 8.21 -19.74
N PRO A 212 -13.34 7.12 -20.40
CA PRO A 212 -12.40 6.17 -21.00
C PRO A 212 -11.35 6.88 -21.86
N GLY A 213 -10.14 6.35 -21.86
CA GLY A 213 -9.05 6.91 -22.68
C GLY A 213 -7.67 6.59 -22.12
N PRO A 214 -6.61 6.93 -22.85
CA PRO A 214 -5.24 6.60 -22.50
C PRO A 214 -4.75 7.26 -21.21
N ASP A 215 -5.37 8.39 -20.83
CA ASP A 215 -5.02 9.15 -19.63
C ASP A 215 -5.88 8.78 -18.41
N ASN A 216 -6.84 7.86 -18.57
CA ASN A 216 -7.71 7.45 -17.47
C ASN A 216 -6.88 6.74 -16.38
N VAL A 217 -7.00 7.22 -15.14
CA VAL A 217 -6.23 6.68 -14.00
C VAL A 217 -6.53 5.21 -13.68
N LEU A 218 -7.70 4.71 -14.10
CA LEU A 218 -8.08 3.31 -13.96
C LEU A 218 -7.51 2.43 -15.07
N GLY A 219 -6.82 3.03 -16.05
CA GLY A 219 -6.31 2.32 -17.22
C GLY A 219 -7.42 1.70 -18.08
N ARG A 220 -7.18 0.52 -18.62
CA ARG A 220 -8.03 -0.12 -19.62
C ARG A 220 -9.09 -1.05 -19.04
N VAL A 221 -8.86 -1.58 -17.83
CA VAL A 221 -9.70 -2.63 -17.23
C VAL A 221 -9.95 -2.34 -15.76
N LYS A 222 -11.20 -2.49 -15.34
CA LYS A 222 -11.64 -2.42 -13.94
C LYS A 222 -12.39 -3.71 -13.59
N PHE A 223 -12.12 -4.24 -12.41
CA PHE A 223 -12.76 -5.42 -11.83
C PHE A 223 -13.60 -4.97 -10.64
N VAL A 224 -14.91 -5.19 -10.73
CA VAL A 224 -15.90 -4.72 -9.77
C VAL A 224 -16.40 -5.87 -8.90
N PHE A 225 -16.32 -5.67 -7.60
CA PHE A 225 -16.92 -6.51 -6.56
C PHE A 225 -17.62 -5.58 -5.56
N PRO A 226 -18.94 -5.51 -5.55
CA PRO A 226 -19.69 -4.59 -4.70
C PRO A 226 -19.39 -4.83 -3.23
N ASN A 227 -18.88 -3.80 -2.54
CA ASN A 227 -18.49 -3.89 -1.14
C ASN A 227 -18.72 -2.56 -0.42
N LYS A 228 -18.80 -2.59 0.91
CA LYS A 228 -19.04 -1.42 1.75
C LYS A 228 -17.86 -0.42 1.82
N HIS A 229 -16.74 -0.73 1.19
CA HIS A 229 -15.50 0.06 1.25
C HIS A 229 -15.22 0.84 -0.03
N ASP A 230 -16.06 0.68 -1.07
CA ASP A 230 -15.86 1.26 -2.40
C ASP A 230 -14.49 0.91 -3.03
N VAL A 231 -13.97 -0.28 -2.71
CA VAL A 231 -12.70 -0.79 -3.23
C VAL A 231 -12.95 -1.66 -4.46
N TYR A 232 -12.09 -1.52 -5.45
CA TYR A 232 -12.08 -2.34 -6.66
C TYR A 232 -10.64 -2.61 -7.11
N MET A 233 -10.46 -3.56 -8.02
CA MET A 233 -9.17 -3.77 -8.69
C MET A 233 -9.21 -3.11 -10.07
N HIS A 234 -8.06 -2.60 -10.53
CA HIS A 234 -8.01 -1.92 -11.84
C HIS A 234 -6.60 -1.87 -12.42
N ASP A 235 -6.54 -1.53 -13.68
CA ASP A 235 -5.32 -1.14 -14.39
C ASP A 235 -4.84 0.25 -13.91
N THR A 236 -3.74 0.74 -14.47
CA THR A 236 -3.21 2.08 -14.17
C THR A 236 -2.31 2.58 -15.29
N THR A 237 -2.29 3.89 -15.49
CA THR A 237 -1.30 4.56 -16.35
C THR A 237 0.08 4.66 -15.69
N GLN A 238 0.16 4.59 -14.35
CA GLN A 238 1.40 4.70 -13.58
C GLN A 238 2.12 3.33 -13.44
N LYS A 239 2.56 2.78 -14.54
CA LYS A 239 3.18 1.43 -14.59
C LYS A 239 4.53 1.36 -13.87
N GLU A 240 5.22 2.49 -13.73
CA GLU A 240 6.50 2.60 -13.01
C GLU A 240 6.40 2.25 -11.52
N LEU A 241 5.22 2.38 -10.92
CA LEU A 241 5.00 2.04 -9.51
C LEU A 241 5.23 0.55 -9.23
N PHE A 242 5.02 -0.33 -10.21
CA PHE A 242 5.25 -1.76 -10.05
C PHE A 242 6.73 -2.13 -9.90
N ALA A 243 7.66 -1.23 -10.27
CA ALA A 243 9.09 -1.43 -10.08
C ALA A 243 9.55 -1.16 -8.64
N LYS A 244 8.75 -0.44 -7.84
CA LYS A 244 9.08 -0.14 -6.44
C LYS A 244 9.05 -1.39 -5.57
N ALA A 245 9.92 -1.43 -4.55
CA ALA A 245 9.91 -2.49 -3.52
C ALA A 245 8.67 -2.36 -2.61
N ILE A 246 8.35 -1.14 -2.16
CA ILE A 246 7.14 -0.82 -1.39
C ILE A 246 6.14 -0.19 -2.35
N ARG A 247 4.95 -0.78 -2.44
CA ARG A 247 3.91 -0.37 -3.38
C ARG A 247 2.60 0.04 -2.67
N ALA A 248 2.73 0.75 -1.56
CA ALA A 248 1.63 1.34 -0.81
C ALA A 248 1.43 2.80 -1.27
N GLU A 249 0.74 3.01 -2.40
CA GLU A 249 0.66 4.30 -3.09
C GLU A 249 -0.77 4.68 -3.52
N SER A 250 -1.77 3.80 -3.33
CA SER A 250 -3.16 4.07 -3.71
C SER A 250 -3.99 4.64 -2.54
N HIS A 251 -5.24 4.99 -2.82
CA HIS A 251 -6.24 5.40 -1.84
C HIS A 251 -7.12 4.24 -1.35
N GLY A 252 -6.62 3.00 -1.44
CA GLY A 252 -7.33 1.79 -1.00
C GLY A 252 -7.62 0.80 -2.11
N CYS A 253 -7.89 1.23 -3.32
CA CYS A 253 -8.06 0.36 -4.48
C CYS A 253 -6.77 -0.38 -4.85
N VAL A 254 -6.89 -1.51 -5.54
CA VAL A 254 -5.76 -2.37 -5.89
C VAL A 254 -5.43 -2.21 -7.37
N ARG A 255 -4.26 -1.63 -7.69
CA ARG A 255 -3.76 -1.56 -9.07
C ARG A 255 -3.04 -2.85 -9.42
N VAL A 256 -3.34 -3.42 -10.58
CA VAL A 256 -2.80 -4.72 -11.04
C VAL A 256 -1.82 -4.51 -12.18
N GLN A 257 -0.66 -5.17 -12.12
CA GLN A 257 0.38 -5.03 -13.14
C GLN A 257 -0.04 -5.62 -14.50
N ASN A 258 -0.68 -6.80 -14.49
CA ASN A 258 -1.09 -7.53 -15.68
C ASN A 258 -2.62 -7.69 -15.71
N PRO A 259 -3.39 -6.60 -15.85
CA PRO A 259 -4.85 -6.66 -15.78
C PRO A 259 -5.48 -7.40 -16.95
N ASP A 260 -4.87 -7.34 -18.14
CA ASP A 260 -5.38 -8.01 -19.36
C ASP A 260 -5.35 -9.52 -19.20
N GLU A 261 -4.26 -10.06 -18.66
CA GLU A 261 -4.11 -11.48 -18.36
C GLU A 261 -5.10 -11.93 -17.25
N LEU A 262 -5.26 -11.11 -16.22
CA LEU A 262 -6.28 -11.37 -15.18
C LEU A 262 -7.69 -11.42 -15.77
N ALA A 263 -8.04 -10.44 -16.62
CA ALA A 263 -9.35 -10.42 -17.29
C ALA A 263 -9.55 -11.65 -18.18
N ALA A 264 -8.53 -12.06 -18.93
CA ALA A 264 -8.59 -13.24 -19.78
C ALA A 264 -8.86 -14.51 -18.96
N ILE A 265 -8.14 -14.74 -17.86
CA ILE A 265 -8.33 -15.90 -17.00
C ILE A 265 -9.75 -15.93 -16.39
N LEU A 266 -10.23 -14.80 -15.89
CA LEU A 266 -11.54 -14.71 -15.24
C LEU A 266 -12.67 -14.95 -16.26
N LEU A 267 -12.63 -14.31 -17.41
CA LEU A 267 -13.65 -14.41 -18.44
C LEU A 267 -13.60 -15.74 -19.20
N GLU A 268 -12.44 -16.35 -19.34
CA GLU A 268 -12.32 -17.73 -19.84
C GLU A 268 -13.02 -18.69 -18.89
N TYR A 269 -12.77 -18.56 -17.58
CA TYR A 269 -13.35 -19.42 -16.56
C TYR A 269 -14.88 -19.28 -16.48
N ASP A 270 -15.39 -18.04 -16.43
CA ASP A 270 -16.81 -17.75 -16.20
C ASP A 270 -17.64 -17.90 -17.48
N GLN A 271 -17.15 -17.40 -18.61
CA GLN A 271 -17.93 -17.27 -19.86
C GLN A 271 -17.30 -17.97 -21.06
N GLY A 272 -16.16 -18.63 -20.91
CA GLY A 272 -15.47 -19.30 -22.03
C GLY A 272 -14.91 -18.34 -23.09
N TRP A 273 -14.60 -17.09 -22.71
CA TRP A 273 -14.02 -16.13 -23.66
C TRP A 273 -12.60 -16.53 -24.04
N SER A 274 -12.27 -16.41 -25.33
CA SER A 274 -10.89 -16.54 -25.77
C SER A 274 -10.08 -15.29 -25.43
N ALA A 275 -8.77 -15.43 -25.28
CA ALA A 275 -7.85 -14.29 -25.06
C ALA A 275 -7.98 -13.23 -26.19
N ALA A 276 -8.15 -13.65 -27.44
CA ALA A 276 -8.36 -12.73 -28.56
C ALA A 276 -9.66 -11.90 -28.42
N ARG A 277 -10.73 -12.48 -27.87
CA ARG A 277 -11.96 -11.75 -27.59
C ARG A 277 -11.76 -10.71 -26.50
N VAL A 278 -11.02 -11.05 -25.45
CA VAL A 278 -10.69 -10.11 -24.36
C VAL A 278 -9.84 -8.95 -24.88
N GLU A 279 -8.82 -9.24 -25.68
CA GLU A 279 -7.98 -8.22 -26.31
C GLU A 279 -8.79 -7.27 -27.20
N SER A 280 -9.70 -7.80 -28.02
CA SER A 280 -10.62 -7.00 -28.85
C SER A 280 -11.52 -6.12 -27.98
N ALA A 281 -12.06 -6.65 -26.87
CA ALA A 281 -12.90 -5.88 -25.95
C ALA A 281 -12.13 -4.74 -25.27
N ILE A 282 -10.87 -4.97 -24.89
CA ILE A 282 -9.98 -3.95 -24.35
C ILE A 282 -9.74 -2.82 -25.37
N GLN A 283 -9.47 -3.16 -26.63
CA GLN A 283 -9.26 -2.17 -27.69
C GLN A 283 -10.52 -1.36 -27.95
N ASN A 284 -11.67 -2.01 -28.07
CA ASN A 284 -12.94 -1.34 -28.33
C ASN A 284 -13.44 -0.52 -27.12
N GLY A 285 -13.02 -0.83 -25.91
CA GLY A 285 -13.40 -0.08 -24.70
C GLY A 285 -12.90 1.37 -24.68
N TYR A 286 -11.91 1.71 -25.49
CA TYR A 286 -11.44 3.10 -25.64
C TYR A 286 -12.23 3.92 -26.66
N ASP A 287 -13.01 3.28 -27.52
CA ASP A 287 -13.71 3.90 -28.64
C ASP A 287 -15.18 4.26 -28.28
N GLN A 288 -15.56 4.21 -26.99
CA GLN A 288 -16.91 4.49 -26.52
C GLN A 288 -17.09 5.93 -26.04
#